data_69bd0aa576d1be3f28dbec7d2cc84f70
#
_entry.id   69bd0aa576d1be3f28dbec7d2cc84f70
#
_cell.length_a   1.000
_cell.length_b   1.000
_cell.length_c   1.000
_cell.angle_alpha   90.00
_cell.angle_beta   90.00
_cell.angle_gamma   90.00
#
_symmetry.space_group_name_H-M   'P 1'
#
loop_
_entity.id
_entity.type
_entity.pdbx_description
1 polymer ?
#
loop_
_entity_poly.entity_id
_entity_poly.type
_entity_poly.pdbx_seq_one_letter_code
_entity_poly.pdbx_strand_id
1 'polypeptide(L)'
;MIPKLNLKGVLILIEELKSKILNNFITNVSVVNSSDILLSFSFYNKEKLLISLNHNNPFVSFIDSNYNSTTTLGNLNENLRKYLKGSYVTGVEQINSDRVIKFSLTKTDEFYQKNRMSLILELIPTINNLIILDDKDNVIFAKHYTDLTASRPILKGMNYIPIEPNKSLELKDFDYEEYKNNVSHYLSEIDQKAKKEKALPLYNHLKQKLKSLNKKIKVLENEIESAKKNFEYKEIGETLLTLMNDEEELNSYISFIKDSYDSSLSAKENANKYFEKYKKSKRTIENDIREINIAKDNVKEISYILDIFSYYTDQEIEELYKKYLPKHKTQKRNKEVDARLPYFITYKGVKIGFGKNKEQNNFLTFKKASKDDIYLHVANYHGAHVIIFDNNPDKDVILLASEIALILTNLESGDIYIADVKDVKKGDSLGEVNIINYETITLHEVRENSKQLFKDQKRFIT
;
A
#
# COMPACT_ATOMS: atom_id res chain seq x y z
N MET A 1 -5.41 -13.86 -14.22
CA MET A 1 -6.52 -14.42 -15.06
C MET A 1 -7.63 -14.88 -14.12
N ILE A 2 -8.93 -14.65 -14.45
CA ILE A 2 -10.02 -15.12 -13.57
C ILE A 2 -10.16 -16.63 -13.70
N PRO A 3 -10.24 -17.40 -12.58
CA PRO A 3 -10.43 -18.86 -12.64
C PRO A 3 -11.71 -19.22 -13.39
N LYS A 4 -11.66 -20.24 -14.22
CA LYS A 4 -12.85 -20.75 -14.95
C LYS A 4 -13.14 -22.16 -14.49
N LEU A 5 -14.36 -22.42 -14.03
CA LEU A 5 -14.82 -23.74 -13.60
C LEU A 5 -15.80 -24.31 -14.63
N ASN A 6 -15.44 -25.42 -15.25
CA ASN A 6 -16.32 -26.17 -16.15
C ASN A 6 -17.01 -27.35 -15.42
N LEU A 7 -17.83 -28.10 -16.12
CA LEU A 7 -18.58 -29.22 -15.52
C LEU A 7 -17.65 -30.29 -14.92
N LYS A 8 -16.57 -30.67 -15.64
CA LYS A 8 -15.58 -31.65 -15.15
C LYS A 8 -14.86 -31.09 -13.87
N GLY A 9 -14.55 -29.81 -13.86
CA GLY A 9 -13.98 -29.13 -12.68
C GLY A 9 -14.93 -29.15 -11.49
N VAL A 10 -16.25 -28.98 -11.69
CA VAL A 10 -17.24 -29.10 -10.61
C VAL A 10 -17.27 -30.52 -10.04
N LEU A 11 -17.20 -31.55 -10.86
CA LEU A 11 -17.16 -32.94 -10.38
C LEU A 11 -15.92 -33.21 -9.52
N ILE A 12 -14.73 -32.77 -9.97
CA ILE A 12 -13.48 -32.89 -9.21
C ILE A 12 -13.60 -32.16 -7.89
N LEU A 13 -14.12 -30.91 -7.92
CA LEU A 13 -14.30 -30.09 -6.73
C LEU A 13 -15.26 -30.70 -5.71
N ILE A 14 -16.34 -31.37 -6.15
CA ILE A 14 -17.29 -32.07 -5.27
C ILE A 14 -16.61 -33.20 -4.50
N GLU A 15 -15.75 -33.97 -5.14
CA GLU A 15 -14.99 -35.02 -4.43
C GLU A 15 -13.99 -34.40 -3.41
N GLU A 16 -13.35 -33.30 -3.76
CA GLU A 16 -12.52 -32.57 -2.82
C GLU A 16 -13.32 -31.98 -1.65
N LEU A 17 -14.50 -31.38 -1.92
CA LEU A 17 -15.41 -30.89 -0.88
C LEU A 17 -15.86 -32.02 0.05
N LYS A 18 -16.28 -33.17 -0.49
CA LYS A 18 -16.65 -34.35 0.34
C LYS A 18 -15.49 -34.78 1.24
N SER A 19 -14.28 -34.85 0.69
CA SER A 19 -13.11 -35.33 1.45
C SER A 19 -12.70 -34.39 2.58
N LYS A 20 -12.90 -33.07 2.42
CA LYS A 20 -12.39 -32.05 3.34
C LYS A 20 -13.43 -31.53 4.32
N ILE A 21 -14.69 -31.39 3.92
CA ILE A 21 -15.68 -30.67 4.72
C ILE A 21 -16.93 -31.47 5.08
N LEU A 22 -17.13 -32.65 4.52
CA LEU A 22 -18.20 -33.54 4.95
C LEU A 22 -18.04 -33.86 6.44
N ASN A 23 -19.13 -33.88 7.20
CA ASN A 23 -19.13 -34.07 8.64
C ASN A 23 -18.39 -32.98 9.46
N ASN A 24 -18.30 -31.76 8.93
CA ASN A 24 -17.72 -30.60 9.61
C ASN A 24 -18.78 -29.52 9.86
N PHE A 25 -18.55 -28.72 10.92
CA PHE A 25 -19.34 -27.51 11.17
C PHE A 25 -18.77 -26.32 10.43
N ILE A 26 -19.63 -25.47 9.89
CA ILE A 26 -19.26 -24.15 9.39
C ILE A 26 -19.05 -23.23 10.62
N THR A 27 -17.80 -22.92 10.94
CA THR A 27 -17.45 -22.14 12.14
C THR A 27 -17.49 -20.65 11.89
N ASN A 28 -17.15 -20.20 10.69
CA ASN A 28 -17.20 -18.79 10.33
C ASN A 28 -17.66 -18.59 8.89
N VAL A 29 -18.32 -17.42 8.69
CA VAL A 29 -18.77 -16.93 7.39
C VAL A 29 -18.34 -15.47 7.27
N SER A 30 -17.62 -15.12 6.21
CA SER A 30 -17.12 -13.78 5.95
C SER A 30 -17.38 -13.38 4.51
N VAL A 31 -18.07 -12.26 4.31
CA VAL A 31 -18.23 -11.64 2.98
C VAL A 31 -17.07 -10.69 2.75
N VAL A 32 -16.24 -10.96 1.76
CA VAL A 32 -15.03 -10.19 1.44
C VAL A 32 -15.37 -8.95 0.63
N ASN A 33 -16.21 -9.14 -0.38
CA ASN A 33 -16.70 -8.08 -1.27
C ASN A 33 -18.10 -8.48 -1.81
N SER A 34 -18.62 -7.76 -2.76
CA SER A 34 -19.95 -8.04 -3.34
C SER A 34 -20.09 -9.42 -3.98
N SER A 35 -19.00 -10.09 -4.31
CA SER A 35 -18.99 -11.38 -5.03
C SER A 35 -18.37 -12.52 -4.22
N ASP A 36 -17.48 -12.23 -3.28
CA ASP A 36 -16.62 -13.26 -2.67
C ASP A 36 -16.99 -13.51 -1.20
N ILE A 37 -17.18 -14.78 -0.87
CA ILE A 37 -17.61 -15.28 0.43
C ILE A 37 -16.60 -16.35 0.88
N LEU A 38 -16.20 -16.31 2.15
CA LEU A 38 -15.32 -17.29 2.78
C LEU A 38 -16.07 -18.09 3.84
N LEU A 39 -15.92 -19.40 3.79
CA LEU A 39 -16.38 -20.32 4.83
C LEU A 39 -15.21 -21.00 5.50
N SER A 40 -15.24 -21.08 6.84
CA SER A 40 -14.28 -21.84 7.66
C SER A 40 -14.98 -23.02 8.32
N PHE A 41 -14.23 -24.11 8.56
CA PHE A 41 -14.79 -25.37 9.08
C PHE A 41 -14.08 -25.81 10.37
N SER A 42 -14.74 -26.65 11.22
CA SER A 42 -14.28 -26.99 12.56
C SER A 42 -13.05 -27.92 12.58
N PHE A 43 -13.11 -29.01 11.85
CA PHE A 43 -12.04 -30.03 11.85
C PHE A 43 -11.09 -29.86 10.66
N TYR A 44 -11.37 -28.92 9.78
CA TYR A 44 -10.53 -28.60 8.65
C TYR A 44 -10.17 -27.11 8.67
N ASN A 45 -9.09 -26.78 9.37
CA ASN A 45 -8.64 -25.40 9.60
C ASN A 45 -7.41 -24.99 8.77
N LYS A 46 -6.90 -25.90 7.93
CA LYS A 46 -5.75 -25.63 7.05
C LYS A 46 -6.10 -24.69 5.89
N GLU A 47 -7.33 -24.75 5.42
CA GLU A 47 -7.83 -23.98 4.29
C GLU A 47 -9.21 -23.41 4.59
N LYS A 48 -9.59 -22.36 3.85
CA LYS A 48 -10.95 -21.80 3.83
C LYS A 48 -11.55 -22.07 2.46
N LEU A 49 -12.87 -22.23 2.41
CA LEU A 49 -13.59 -22.35 1.13
C LEU A 49 -13.94 -20.93 0.65
N LEU A 50 -13.37 -20.52 -0.48
CA LEU A 50 -13.75 -19.32 -1.21
C LEU A 50 -14.86 -19.66 -2.19
N ILE A 51 -15.99 -18.96 -2.09
CA ILE A 51 -17.08 -18.96 -3.05
C ILE A 51 -17.07 -17.60 -3.74
N SER A 52 -16.74 -17.57 -5.03
CA SER A 52 -16.78 -16.37 -5.84
C SER A 52 -17.98 -16.41 -6.78
N LEU A 53 -18.91 -15.48 -6.58
CA LEU A 53 -20.07 -15.28 -7.45
C LEU A 53 -19.80 -14.13 -8.44
N ASN A 54 -18.59 -14.13 -9.03
CA ASN A 54 -18.24 -13.20 -10.10
C ASN A 54 -19.19 -13.40 -11.30
N HIS A 55 -19.70 -12.30 -11.85
CA HIS A 55 -20.75 -12.34 -12.88
C HIS A 55 -20.38 -13.21 -14.09
N ASN A 56 -19.16 -13.07 -14.60
CA ASN A 56 -18.73 -13.76 -15.81
C ASN A 56 -18.09 -15.12 -15.55
N ASN A 57 -17.44 -15.29 -14.41
CA ASN A 57 -16.72 -16.53 -14.07
C ASN A 57 -16.89 -16.86 -12.58
N PRO A 58 -18.06 -17.38 -12.18
CA PRO A 58 -18.26 -17.87 -10.81
C PRO A 58 -17.44 -19.13 -10.58
N PHE A 59 -16.87 -19.26 -9.37
CA PHE A 59 -16.04 -20.41 -9.00
C PHE A 59 -16.04 -20.68 -7.50
N VAL A 60 -15.59 -21.87 -7.12
CA VAL A 60 -15.40 -22.28 -5.72
C VAL A 60 -14.04 -22.97 -5.60
N SER A 61 -13.24 -22.60 -4.63
CA SER A 61 -11.93 -23.21 -4.40
C SER A 61 -11.52 -23.14 -2.94
N PHE A 62 -10.69 -24.09 -2.50
CA PHE A 62 -9.99 -23.97 -1.24
C PHE A 62 -8.80 -23.01 -1.37
N ILE A 63 -8.60 -22.20 -0.34
CA ILE A 63 -7.52 -21.22 -0.24
C ILE A 63 -6.85 -21.32 1.13
N ASP A 64 -5.61 -20.84 1.27
CA ASP A 64 -4.88 -20.87 2.52
C ASP A 64 -5.69 -20.22 3.67
N SER A 65 -5.68 -20.85 4.84
CA SER A 65 -6.34 -20.34 6.06
C SER A 65 -5.79 -18.99 6.53
N ASN A 66 -4.54 -18.68 6.19
CA ASN A 66 -3.90 -17.41 6.52
C ASN A 66 -4.41 -16.24 5.67
N TYR A 67 -5.19 -16.51 4.62
CA TYR A 67 -5.81 -15.45 3.85
C TYR A 67 -6.79 -14.65 4.73
N ASN A 68 -6.40 -13.42 5.06
CA ASN A 68 -7.17 -12.50 5.88
C ASN A 68 -7.68 -11.35 5.02
N SER A 69 -8.95 -11.42 4.67
CA SER A 69 -9.64 -10.31 4.04
C SER A 69 -10.39 -9.47 5.07
N THR A 70 -10.55 -8.20 4.80
CA THR A 70 -11.47 -7.35 5.56
C THR A 70 -12.91 -7.76 5.24
N THR A 71 -13.62 -8.23 6.25
CA THR A 71 -15.05 -8.57 6.11
C THR A 71 -15.86 -7.31 5.86
N THR A 72 -16.68 -7.30 4.80
CA THR A 72 -17.68 -6.24 4.60
C THR A 72 -18.86 -6.45 5.56
N LEU A 73 -19.23 -5.39 6.29
CA LEU A 73 -20.43 -5.37 7.11
C LEU A 73 -21.62 -5.07 6.20
N GLY A 74 -22.72 -5.80 6.34
CA GLY A 74 -23.94 -5.55 5.57
C GLY A 74 -24.91 -6.73 5.59
N ASN A 75 -26.11 -6.53 5.08
CA ASN A 75 -27.21 -7.50 5.10
C ASN A 75 -26.82 -8.87 4.56
N LEU A 76 -25.99 -8.94 3.52
CA LEU A 76 -25.54 -10.21 2.96
C LEU A 76 -24.73 -11.01 4.00
N ASN A 77 -23.75 -10.37 4.65
CA ASN A 77 -22.91 -11.04 5.65
C ASN A 77 -23.75 -11.47 6.86
N GLU A 78 -24.68 -10.64 7.32
CA GLU A 78 -25.54 -10.95 8.46
C GLU A 78 -26.47 -12.14 8.15
N ASN A 79 -27.11 -12.15 6.99
CA ASN A 79 -27.99 -13.24 6.58
C ASN A 79 -27.22 -14.56 6.40
N LEU A 80 -26.05 -14.54 5.74
CA LEU A 80 -25.26 -15.74 5.56
C LEU A 80 -24.76 -16.30 6.89
N ARG A 81 -24.33 -15.43 7.82
CA ARG A 81 -23.95 -15.86 9.18
C ARG A 81 -25.12 -16.43 9.95
N LYS A 82 -26.30 -15.82 9.86
CA LYS A 82 -27.51 -16.31 10.50
C LYS A 82 -27.84 -17.73 10.11
N TYR A 83 -27.79 -18.05 8.83
CA TYR A 83 -28.19 -19.37 8.33
C TYR A 83 -27.04 -20.37 8.37
N LEU A 84 -25.82 -20.01 7.94
CA LEU A 84 -24.76 -20.97 7.71
C LEU A 84 -23.84 -21.18 8.91
N LYS A 85 -23.57 -20.16 9.74
CA LYS A 85 -22.69 -20.33 10.90
C LYS A 85 -23.28 -21.29 11.92
N GLY A 86 -22.52 -22.30 12.33
CA GLY A 86 -22.93 -23.36 13.23
C GLY A 86 -23.70 -24.52 12.54
N SER A 87 -23.86 -24.49 11.22
CA SER A 87 -24.45 -25.59 10.47
C SER A 87 -23.45 -26.71 10.26
N TYR A 88 -23.92 -27.96 10.33
CA TYR A 88 -23.17 -29.18 10.08
C TYR A 88 -23.38 -29.64 8.64
N VAL A 89 -22.34 -29.94 7.91
CA VAL A 89 -22.40 -30.39 6.50
C VAL A 89 -22.66 -31.90 6.46
N THR A 90 -23.83 -32.29 5.99
CA THR A 90 -24.27 -33.69 5.90
C THR A 90 -24.15 -34.28 4.50
N GLY A 91 -23.99 -33.43 3.49
CA GLY A 91 -23.85 -33.90 2.10
C GLY A 91 -23.37 -32.79 1.17
N VAL A 92 -22.70 -33.18 0.09
CA VAL A 92 -22.36 -32.31 -1.04
C VAL A 92 -22.63 -33.09 -2.33
N GLU A 93 -23.39 -32.51 -3.22
CA GLU A 93 -23.79 -33.15 -4.47
C GLU A 93 -23.91 -32.12 -5.62
N GLN A 94 -23.80 -32.61 -6.84
CA GLN A 94 -24.13 -31.86 -8.04
C GLN A 94 -25.61 -32.01 -8.37
N ILE A 95 -26.23 -30.93 -8.84
CA ILE A 95 -27.63 -30.97 -9.33
C ILE A 95 -27.67 -30.84 -10.83
N ASN A 96 -28.54 -31.64 -11.46
CA ASN A 96 -28.96 -31.53 -12.87
C ASN A 96 -27.81 -31.55 -13.88
N SER A 97 -26.74 -32.28 -13.61
CA SER A 97 -25.59 -32.37 -14.53
C SER A 97 -25.10 -31.01 -15.06
N ASP A 98 -25.19 -29.97 -14.28
CA ASP A 98 -24.69 -28.65 -14.59
C ASP A 98 -23.78 -28.12 -13.43
N ARG A 99 -23.26 -26.92 -13.53
CA ARG A 99 -22.39 -26.27 -12.56
C ARG A 99 -23.19 -25.77 -11.36
N VAL A 100 -23.97 -26.64 -10.75
CA VAL A 100 -24.77 -26.39 -9.56
C VAL A 100 -24.36 -27.35 -8.46
N ILE A 101 -23.95 -26.81 -7.31
CA ILE A 101 -23.53 -27.57 -6.13
C ILE A 101 -24.54 -27.35 -5.01
N LYS A 102 -25.03 -28.47 -4.46
CA LYS A 102 -25.89 -28.47 -3.27
C LYS A 102 -25.11 -28.98 -2.07
N PHE A 103 -25.15 -28.20 -1.00
CA PHE A 103 -24.70 -28.61 0.34
C PHE A 103 -25.94 -28.92 1.17
N SER A 104 -26.05 -30.14 1.67
CA SER A 104 -27.05 -30.51 2.67
C SER A 104 -26.52 -30.14 4.05
N LEU A 105 -27.30 -29.36 4.79
CA LEU A 105 -26.89 -28.79 6.06
C LEU A 105 -27.89 -29.14 7.16
N THR A 106 -27.39 -29.33 8.38
CA THR A 106 -28.23 -29.47 9.57
C THR A 106 -27.77 -28.46 10.62
N LYS A 107 -28.69 -27.69 11.17
CA LYS A 107 -28.41 -26.73 12.23
C LYS A 107 -29.29 -26.99 13.44
N THR A 108 -28.70 -27.07 14.62
CA THR A 108 -29.43 -27.19 15.88
C THR A 108 -29.77 -25.79 16.38
N ASP A 109 -31.03 -25.52 16.67
CA ASP A 109 -31.49 -24.27 17.24
C ASP A 109 -31.33 -24.21 18.79
N GLU A 110 -31.75 -23.10 19.37
CA GLU A 110 -31.69 -22.86 20.83
C GLU A 110 -32.56 -23.84 21.63
N PHE A 111 -33.53 -24.48 21.00
CA PHE A 111 -34.43 -25.51 21.61
C PHE A 111 -33.97 -26.94 21.34
N TYR A 112 -32.70 -27.12 20.87
CA TYR A 112 -32.11 -28.40 20.48
C TYR A 112 -32.84 -29.11 19.32
N GLN A 113 -33.67 -28.41 18.55
CA GLN A 113 -34.29 -28.96 17.36
C GLN A 113 -33.34 -28.92 16.17
N LYS A 114 -33.27 -30.03 15.43
CA LYS A 114 -32.44 -30.14 14.24
C LYS A 114 -33.22 -29.65 13.01
N ASN A 115 -32.87 -28.49 12.52
CA ASN A 115 -33.41 -27.92 11.31
C ASN A 115 -32.55 -28.30 10.11
N ARG A 116 -33.14 -28.95 9.11
CA ARG A 116 -32.48 -29.28 7.83
C ARG A 116 -32.61 -28.09 6.89
N MET A 117 -31.56 -27.83 6.13
CA MET A 117 -31.54 -26.81 5.10
C MET A 117 -30.59 -27.20 3.97
N SER A 118 -30.68 -26.52 2.85
CA SER A 118 -29.77 -26.71 1.73
C SER A 118 -29.15 -25.37 1.31
N LEU A 119 -27.86 -25.37 1.02
CA LEU A 119 -27.17 -24.27 0.36
C LEU A 119 -26.96 -24.66 -1.09
N ILE A 120 -27.51 -23.90 -2.03
CA ILE A 120 -27.37 -24.10 -3.47
C ILE A 120 -26.40 -23.03 -3.99
N LEU A 121 -25.38 -23.46 -4.71
CA LEU A 121 -24.47 -22.60 -5.45
C LEU A 121 -24.67 -22.82 -6.94
N GLU A 122 -25.26 -21.88 -7.64
CA GLU A 122 -25.38 -21.85 -9.08
C GLU A 122 -24.16 -21.15 -9.66
N LEU A 123 -23.22 -21.91 -10.22
CA LEU A 123 -21.95 -21.41 -10.75
C LEU A 123 -22.00 -21.23 -12.28
N ILE A 124 -23.11 -20.68 -12.76
CA ILE A 124 -23.36 -20.47 -14.19
C ILE A 124 -23.10 -18.97 -14.48
N PRO A 125 -22.20 -18.63 -15.43
CA PRO A 125 -21.97 -17.25 -15.82
C PRO A 125 -23.25 -16.48 -16.10
N THR A 126 -23.32 -15.23 -15.74
CA THR A 126 -24.43 -14.28 -15.90
C THR A 126 -25.66 -14.52 -15.01
N ILE A 127 -25.94 -15.78 -14.62
CA ILE A 127 -27.11 -16.17 -13.80
C ILE A 127 -26.68 -16.83 -12.47
N ASN A 128 -25.43 -16.61 -12.04
CA ASN A 128 -24.94 -17.22 -10.80
C ASN A 128 -25.71 -16.72 -9.57
N ASN A 129 -25.88 -17.63 -8.61
CA ASN A 129 -26.59 -17.30 -7.36
C ASN A 129 -26.12 -18.16 -6.19
N LEU A 130 -26.40 -17.67 -4.97
CA LEU A 130 -26.31 -18.43 -3.73
C LEU A 130 -27.70 -18.42 -3.10
N ILE A 131 -28.28 -19.59 -2.91
CA ILE A 131 -29.66 -19.74 -2.43
C ILE A 131 -29.64 -20.67 -1.21
N ILE A 132 -30.40 -20.34 -0.19
CA ILE A 132 -30.57 -21.17 1.00
C ILE A 132 -32.04 -21.58 1.04
N LEU A 133 -32.25 -22.90 1.17
CA LEU A 133 -33.56 -23.54 1.17
C LEU A 133 -33.86 -24.14 2.56
N ASP A 134 -35.14 -24.20 2.91
CA ASP A 134 -35.61 -24.95 4.06
C ASP A 134 -35.68 -26.46 3.76
N ASP A 135 -36.20 -27.24 4.69
CA ASP A 135 -36.39 -28.72 4.55
C ASP A 135 -37.45 -29.14 3.53
N LYS A 136 -38.25 -28.19 3.04
CA LYS A 136 -39.29 -28.38 2.00
C LYS A 136 -38.87 -27.78 0.64
N ASP A 137 -37.58 -27.47 0.50
CA ASP A 137 -37.00 -26.79 -0.67
C ASP A 137 -37.60 -25.41 -0.98
N ASN A 138 -38.19 -24.71 0.01
CA ASN A 138 -38.57 -23.30 -0.16
C ASN A 138 -37.38 -22.37 0.05
N VAL A 139 -37.30 -21.32 -0.74
CA VAL A 139 -36.27 -20.28 -0.65
C VAL A 139 -36.44 -19.48 0.64
N ILE A 140 -35.50 -19.60 1.57
CA ILE A 140 -35.44 -18.75 2.76
C ILE A 140 -34.53 -17.55 2.60
N PHE A 141 -33.51 -17.67 1.72
CA PHE A 141 -32.61 -16.59 1.36
C PHE A 141 -32.03 -16.82 -0.05
N ALA A 142 -31.87 -15.74 -0.83
CA ALA A 142 -31.12 -15.75 -2.07
C ALA A 142 -30.26 -14.48 -2.16
N LYS A 143 -29.04 -14.60 -2.75
CA LYS A 143 -28.21 -13.41 -3.02
C LYS A 143 -28.86 -12.54 -4.10
N HIS A 144 -29.44 -13.16 -5.11
CA HIS A 144 -30.17 -12.51 -6.19
C HIS A 144 -31.59 -13.07 -6.26
N TYR A 145 -32.58 -12.21 -6.08
CA TYR A 145 -34.00 -12.51 -6.27
C TYR A 145 -34.40 -12.14 -7.69
N THR A 146 -35.41 -12.83 -8.21
CA THR A 146 -36.02 -12.55 -9.52
C THR A 146 -37.49 -12.19 -9.36
N ASP A 147 -38.09 -11.62 -10.40
CA ASP A 147 -39.51 -11.31 -10.39
C ASP A 147 -40.39 -12.52 -10.58
N LEU A 148 -41.69 -12.43 -10.22
CA LEU A 148 -42.70 -13.45 -10.48
C LEU A 148 -42.91 -13.75 -11.99
N THR A 149 -42.60 -12.77 -12.84
CA THR A 149 -42.70 -12.88 -14.29
C THR A 149 -41.50 -13.55 -14.93
N ALA A 150 -40.44 -13.81 -14.17
CA ALA A 150 -39.28 -14.53 -14.68
C ALA A 150 -39.65 -16.00 -15.03
N SER A 151 -39.00 -16.57 -16.03
CA SER A 151 -39.17 -17.99 -16.42
C SER A 151 -38.87 -18.93 -15.25
N ARG A 152 -38.02 -18.50 -14.31
CA ARG A 152 -37.67 -19.21 -13.08
C ARG A 152 -37.66 -18.23 -11.90
N PRO A 153 -38.82 -18.04 -11.22
CA PRO A 153 -38.88 -17.12 -10.08
C PRO A 153 -38.06 -17.61 -8.88
N ILE A 154 -37.27 -16.76 -8.29
CA ILE A 154 -36.53 -17.01 -7.05
C ILE A 154 -36.99 -15.97 -6.06
N LEU A 155 -37.97 -16.30 -5.24
CA LEU A 155 -38.56 -15.40 -4.23
C LEU A 155 -38.65 -16.11 -2.89
N LYS A 156 -38.51 -15.35 -1.81
CA LYS A 156 -38.62 -15.90 -0.46
C LYS A 156 -39.99 -16.56 -0.21
N GLY A 157 -39.96 -17.79 0.31
CA GLY A 157 -41.13 -18.60 0.58
C GLY A 157 -41.66 -19.42 -0.62
N MET A 158 -41.11 -19.24 -1.81
CA MET A 158 -41.45 -20.06 -2.98
C MET A 158 -40.57 -21.30 -3.03
N ASN A 159 -41.11 -22.36 -3.61
CA ASN A 159 -40.37 -23.58 -3.87
C ASN A 159 -39.25 -23.33 -4.92
N TYR A 160 -38.06 -23.82 -4.66
CA TYR A 160 -36.93 -23.66 -5.56
C TYR A 160 -37.10 -24.58 -6.78
N ILE A 161 -37.01 -23.99 -7.94
CA ILE A 161 -37.01 -24.71 -9.23
C ILE A 161 -35.55 -24.81 -9.69
N PRO A 162 -34.96 -26.03 -9.76
CA PRO A 162 -33.61 -26.20 -10.27
C PRO A 162 -33.48 -25.72 -11.72
N ILE A 163 -32.26 -25.30 -12.10
CA ILE A 163 -31.96 -24.96 -13.49
C ILE A 163 -32.12 -26.24 -14.37
N GLU A 164 -32.75 -26.09 -15.51
CA GLU A 164 -32.88 -27.21 -16.44
C GLU A 164 -31.50 -27.69 -16.92
N PRO A 165 -31.30 -29.03 -17.04
CA PRO A 165 -30.03 -29.56 -17.48
C PRO A 165 -29.70 -29.07 -18.90
N ASN A 166 -28.51 -28.51 -19.06
CA ASN A 166 -28.01 -28.16 -20.38
C ASN A 166 -27.50 -29.41 -21.09
N LYS A 167 -28.35 -30.04 -21.95
CA LYS A 167 -28.05 -31.25 -22.71
C LYS A 167 -26.86 -31.14 -23.66
N SER A 168 -26.37 -29.92 -23.93
CA SER A 168 -25.22 -29.66 -24.80
C SER A 168 -23.91 -29.46 -24.05
N LEU A 169 -23.89 -29.57 -22.71
CA LEU A 169 -22.66 -29.47 -21.93
C LEU A 169 -21.81 -30.73 -22.10
N GLU A 170 -20.76 -30.60 -22.89
CA GLU A 170 -19.73 -31.62 -23.01
C GLU A 170 -18.77 -31.56 -21.79
N LEU A 171 -18.30 -32.74 -21.35
CA LEU A 171 -17.23 -32.90 -20.39
C LEU A 171 -15.89 -32.55 -21.06
N LYS A 172 -15.60 -31.26 -21.17
CA LYS A 172 -14.29 -30.77 -21.66
C LYS A 172 -13.22 -31.03 -20.63
N ASP A 173 -11.99 -31.25 -21.09
CA ASP A 173 -10.84 -31.40 -20.21
C ASP A 173 -10.67 -30.21 -19.27
N PHE A 174 -10.20 -30.50 -18.07
CA PHE A 174 -10.03 -29.53 -17.00
C PHE A 174 -8.70 -29.77 -16.32
N ASP A 175 -7.83 -28.78 -16.37
CA ASP A 175 -6.57 -28.77 -15.62
C ASP A 175 -6.81 -28.14 -14.24
N TYR A 176 -6.78 -28.98 -13.21
CA TYR A 176 -7.06 -28.57 -11.85
C TYR A 176 -5.91 -27.79 -11.22
N GLU A 177 -4.65 -28.06 -11.61
CA GLU A 177 -3.51 -27.32 -11.13
C GLU A 177 -3.43 -25.92 -11.74
N GLU A 178 -3.68 -25.79 -13.04
CA GLU A 178 -3.82 -24.47 -13.68
C GLU A 178 -4.95 -23.68 -13.05
N TYR A 179 -6.07 -24.32 -12.74
CA TYR A 179 -7.19 -23.68 -12.05
C TYR A 179 -6.80 -23.14 -10.68
N LYS A 180 -6.09 -23.91 -9.83
CA LYS A 180 -5.60 -23.46 -8.52
C LYS A 180 -4.62 -22.29 -8.65
N ASN A 181 -3.72 -22.33 -9.63
CA ASN A 181 -2.80 -21.24 -9.92
C ASN A 181 -3.54 -19.94 -10.28
N ASN A 182 -4.59 -20.05 -11.12
CA ASN A 182 -5.44 -18.92 -11.46
C ASN A 182 -6.21 -18.38 -10.25
N VAL A 183 -6.63 -19.21 -9.30
CA VAL A 183 -7.25 -18.78 -8.03
C VAL A 183 -6.25 -17.99 -7.19
N SER A 184 -5.02 -18.48 -7.06
CA SER A 184 -3.96 -17.77 -6.31
C SER A 184 -3.64 -16.39 -6.91
N HIS A 185 -3.58 -16.33 -8.24
CA HIS A 185 -3.39 -15.06 -8.96
C HIS A 185 -4.58 -14.11 -8.75
N TYR A 186 -5.81 -14.60 -8.85
CA TYR A 186 -7.03 -13.82 -8.58
C TYR A 186 -7.01 -13.19 -7.18
N LEU A 187 -6.65 -13.96 -6.15
CA LEU A 187 -6.55 -13.46 -4.78
C LEU A 187 -5.49 -12.37 -4.65
N SER A 188 -4.34 -12.56 -5.29
CA SER A 188 -3.28 -11.54 -5.27
C SER A 188 -3.72 -10.22 -5.93
N GLU A 189 -4.50 -10.29 -7.00
CA GLU A 189 -5.06 -9.09 -7.67
C GLU A 189 -6.08 -8.36 -6.76
N ILE A 190 -6.95 -9.12 -6.06
CA ILE A 190 -7.91 -8.53 -5.10
C ILE A 190 -7.17 -7.83 -3.97
N ASP A 191 -6.17 -8.47 -3.38
CA ASP A 191 -5.40 -7.90 -2.29
C ASP A 191 -4.66 -6.63 -2.73
N GLN A 192 -4.05 -6.65 -3.92
CA GLN A 192 -3.40 -5.47 -4.48
C GLN A 192 -4.40 -4.32 -4.72
N LYS A 193 -5.59 -4.65 -5.22
CA LYS A 193 -6.64 -3.64 -5.43
C LYS A 193 -7.14 -3.05 -4.11
N ALA A 194 -7.41 -3.89 -3.12
CA ALA A 194 -7.83 -3.46 -1.79
C ALA A 194 -6.76 -2.58 -1.11
N LYS A 195 -5.48 -2.94 -1.23
CA LYS A 195 -4.35 -2.14 -0.75
C LYS A 195 -4.27 -0.79 -1.44
N LYS A 196 -4.40 -0.76 -2.77
CA LYS A 196 -4.43 0.50 -3.53
C LYS A 196 -5.59 1.39 -3.11
N GLU A 197 -6.79 0.84 -2.95
CA GLU A 197 -7.98 1.59 -2.52
C GLU A 197 -7.82 2.16 -1.11
N LYS A 198 -7.28 1.38 -0.17
CA LYS A 198 -6.96 1.84 1.19
C LYS A 198 -5.88 2.94 1.20
N ALA A 199 -4.86 2.78 0.38
CA ALA A 199 -3.73 3.69 0.35
C ALA A 199 -3.97 4.96 -0.47
N LEU A 200 -4.98 4.97 -1.36
CA LEU A 200 -5.27 6.08 -2.28
C LEU A 200 -5.49 7.44 -1.59
N PRO A 201 -6.23 7.54 -0.45
CA PRO A 201 -6.37 8.82 0.24
C PRO A 201 -5.04 9.39 0.74
N LEU A 202 -4.18 8.53 1.28
CA LEU A 202 -2.84 8.92 1.73
C LEU A 202 -1.98 9.37 0.54
N TYR A 203 -1.97 8.61 -0.54
CA TYR A 203 -1.22 8.93 -1.75
C TYR A 203 -1.63 10.30 -2.32
N ASN A 204 -2.94 10.55 -2.43
CA ASN A 204 -3.47 11.84 -2.90
C ASN A 204 -3.13 12.99 -1.95
N HIS A 205 -3.18 12.76 -0.63
CA HIS A 205 -2.78 13.76 0.36
C HIS A 205 -1.29 14.13 0.22
N LEU A 206 -0.42 13.13 0.08
CA LEU A 206 1.02 13.36 -0.12
C LEU A 206 1.30 14.16 -1.40
N LYS A 207 0.62 13.83 -2.52
CA LYS A 207 0.70 14.62 -3.76
C LYS A 207 0.29 16.07 -3.58
N GLN A 208 -0.80 16.32 -2.88
CA GLN A 208 -1.27 17.69 -2.59
C GLN A 208 -0.27 18.43 -1.71
N LYS A 209 0.27 17.77 -0.69
CA LYS A 209 1.28 18.35 0.20
C LYS A 209 2.56 18.69 -0.55
N LEU A 210 3.03 17.82 -1.45
CA LEU A 210 4.17 18.08 -2.31
C LEU A 210 3.96 19.33 -3.18
N LYS A 211 2.78 19.44 -3.83
CA LYS A 211 2.41 20.63 -4.62
C LYS A 211 2.40 21.90 -3.79
N SER A 212 1.86 21.83 -2.56
CA SER A 212 1.81 22.96 -1.63
C SER A 212 3.21 23.42 -1.19
N LEU A 213 4.11 22.48 -0.88
CA LEU A 213 5.48 22.77 -0.51
C LEU A 213 6.26 23.44 -1.65
N ASN A 214 6.15 22.93 -2.86
CA ASN A 214 6.77 23.53 -4.03
C ASN A 214 6.24 24.95 -4.31
N LYS A 215 4.94 25.20 -4.09
CA LYS A 215 4.37 26.56 -4.18
C LYS A 215 4.94 27.48 -3.08
N LYS A 216 5.06 26.97 -1.83
CA LYS A 216 5.64 27.71 -0.72
C LYS A 216 7.08 28.14 -1.02
N ILE A 217 7.90 27.23 -1.55
CA ILE A 217 9.30 27.52 -1.92
C ILE A 217 9.35 28.67 -2.92
N LYS A 218 8.55 28.61 -3.99
CA LYS A 218 8.48 29.71 -4.99
C LYS A 218 8.09 31.04 -4.39
N VAL A 219 7.13 31.06 -3.47
CA VAL A 219 6.69 32.32 -2.80
C VAL A 219 7.84 32.90 -1.99
N LEU A 220 8.49 32.07 -1.17
CA LEU A 220 9.63 32.51 -0.34
C LEU A 220 10.83 32.96 -1.19
N GLU A 221 11.12 32.29 -2.32
CA GLU A 221 12.16 32.72 -3.26
C GLU A 221 11.86 34.10 -3.83
N ASN A 222 10.61 34.41 -4.20
CA ASN A 222 10.19 35.72 -4.68
C ASN A 222 10.26 36.79 -3.55
N GLU A 223 9.94 36.43 -2.30
CA GLU A 223 10.05 37.32 -1.15
C GLU A 223 11.51 37.68 -0.88
N ILE A 224 12.43 36.72 -1.00
CA ILE A 224 13.89 36.96 -0.91
C ILE A 224 14.36 37.90 -2.00
N GLU A 225 13.93 37.72 -3.26
CA GLU A 225 14.29 38.63 -4.34
C GLU A 225 13.81 40.07 -4.09
N SER A 226 12.57 40.19 -3.60
CA SER A 226 11.99 41.49 -3.24
C SER A 226 12.72 42.13 -2.06
N ALA A 227 13.08 41.33 -1.06
CA ALA A 227 13.81 41.81 0.12
C ALA A 227 15.26 42.23 -0.22
N LYS A 228 15.92 41.60 -1.18
CA LYS A 228 17.27 41.97 -1.65
C LYS A 228 17.31 43.37 -2.26
N LYS A 229 16.25 43.82 -2.92
CA LYS A 229 16.14 45.19 -3.45
C LYS A 229 16.28 46.24 -2.35
N ASN A 230 15.87 45.92 -1.13
CA ASN A 230 15.94 46.80 0.00
C ASN A 230 17.37 46.90 0.61
N PHE A 231 18.36 46.21 0.05
CA PHE A 231 19.75 46.31 0.51
C PHE A 231 20.40 47.69 0.19
N GLU A 232 19.86 48.32 -0.86
CA GLU A 232 20.21 49.72 -1.20
C GLU A 232 19.97 50.67 -0.01
N TYR A 233 19.02 50.38 0.86
CA TYR A 233 18.70 51.21 2.03
C TYR A 233 19.86 51.33 3.00
N LYS A 234 20.79 50.38 3.04
CA LYS A 234 22.01 50.52 3.85
C LYS A 234 22.87 51.63 3.34
N GLU A 235 23.13 51.64 2.04
CA GLU A 235 23.95 52.62 1.35
C GLU A 235 23.32 54.04 1.42
N ILE A 236 22.02 54.12 1.21
CA ILE A 236 21.24 55.37 1.34
C ILE A 236 21.38 55.90 2.78
N GLY A 237 21.21 55.06 3.79
CA GLY A 237 21.35 55.48 5.20
C GLY A 237 22.75 55.95 5.56
N GLU A 238 23.79 55.26 5.07
CA GLU A 238 25.21 55.64 5.27
C GLU A 238 25.50 56.99 4.57
N THR A 239 25.03 57.17 3.34
CA THR A 239 25.22 58.45 2.59
C THR A 239 24.54 59.61 3.27
N LEU A 240 23.30 59.46 3.77
CA LEU A 240 22.58 60.50 4.49
C LEU A 240 23.32 60.92 5.76
N LEU A 241 23.95 60.00 6.51
CA LEU A 241 24.74 60.30 7.67
C LEU A 241 26.05 61.01 7.34
N THR A 242 26.67 60.67 6.21
CA THR A 242 27.91 61.27 5.74
C THR A 242 27.69 62.73 5.31
N LEU A 243 26.58 62.99 4.59
CA LEU A 243 26.27 64.30 4.04
C LEU A 243 25.49 65.21 5.00
N MET A 244 25.14 64.77 6.22
CA MET A 244 24.24 65.52 7.11
C MET A 244 24.81 66.90 7.53
N ASN A 245 26.11 67.17 7.39
CA ASN A 245 26.80 68.41 7.74
C ASN A 245 27.07 69.31 6.49
N ASP A 246 26.77 68.84 5.30
CA ASP A 246 26.89 69.55 4.02
C ASP A 246 25.50 69.75 3.38
N GLU A 247 24.95 70.95 3.57
CA GLU A 247 23.55 71.26 3.18
C GLU A 247 23.32 71.21 1.65
N GLU A 248 24.31 71.57 0.85
CA GLU A 248 24.22 71.62 -0.59
C GLU A 248 24.27 70.22 -1.20
N GLU A 249 25.23 69.40 -0.78
CA GLU A 249 25.35 68.00 -1.20
C GLU A 249 24.18 67.14 -0.69
N LEU A 250 23.74 67.38 0.57
CA LEU A 250 22.59 66.68 1.15
C LEU A 250 21.30 66.95 0.33
N ASN A 251 21.02 68.21 -0.02
CA ASN A 251 19.83 68.54 -0.81
C ASN A 251 19.88 67.96 -2.21
N SER A 252 21.05 67.89 -2.84
CA SER A 252 21.27 67.25 -4.12
C SER A 252 20.95 65.73 -4.00
N TYR A 253 21.47 65.05 -2.99
CA TYR A 253 21.21 63.63 -2.75
C TYR A 253 19.74 63.30 -2.40
N ILE A 254 19.10 64.16 -1.57
CA ILE A 254 17.66 64.04 -1.29
C ILE A 254 16.83 64.13 -2.58
N SER A 255 17.20 64.98 -3.49
CA SER A 255 16.54 65.10 -4.80
C SER A 255 16.65 63.81 -5.64
N PHE A 256 17.74 63.08 -5.51
CA PHE A 256 17.99 61.80 -6.15
C PHE A 256 17.12 60.67 -5.56
N ILE A 257 16.98 60.59 -4.20
CA ILE A 257 16.21 59.58 -3.49
C ILE A 257 14.74 59.98 -3.24
N LYS A 258 14.23 60.93 -3.93
CA LYS A 258 13.01 61.74 -3.77
C LYS A 258 11.78 61.00 -3.21
N ASP A 259 11.44 59.83 -3.74
CA ASP A 259 10.21 59.10 -3.39
C ASP A 259 10.27 58.35 -2.03
N SER A 260 11.43 58.27 -1.43
CA SER A 260 11.63 57.48 -0.21
C SER A 260 12.10 58.31 1.01
N TYR A 261 12.41 59.62 0.83
CA TYR A 261 12.84 60.55 1.90
C TYR A 261 11.63 61.26 2.51
N ASP A 262 11.54 61.27 3.83
CA ASP A 262 10.50 61.93 4.61
C ASP A 262 10.99 63.33 5.03
N SER A 263 10.50 64.35 4.35
CA SER A 263 10.87 65.74 4.57
C SER A 263 10.45 66.29 5.97
N SER A 264 9.59 65.60 6.66
CA SER A 264 9.20 65.97 8.04
C SER A 264 10.21 65.56 9.09
N LEU A 265 11.22 64.74 8.72
CA LEU A 265 12.24 64.20 9.59
C LEU A 265 13.63 64.70 9.25
N SER A 266 14.53 64.75 10.24
CA SER A 266 15.95 65.06 10.02
C SER A 266 16.62 63.99 9.16
N ALA A 267 17.77 64.32 8.55
CA ALA A 267 18.58 63.35 7.80
C ALA A 267 18.97 62.13 8.63
N LYS A 268 19.28 62.32 9.91
CA LYS A 268 19.60 61.25 10.84
C LYS A 268 18.41 60.33 11.11
N GLU A 269 17.21 60.86 11.26
CA GLU A 269 16.00 60.06 11.46
C GLU A 269 15.62 59.31 10.23
N ASN A 270 15.76 59.90 9.04
CA ASN A 270 15.61 59.22 7.76
C ASN A 270 16.61 58.08 7.60
N ALA A 271 17.88 58.31 7.88
CA ALA A 271 18.92 57.29 7.86
C ALA A 271 18.56 56.09 8.76
N ASN A 272 18.08 56.37 9.99
CA ASN A 272 17.62 55.32 10.89
C ASN A 272 16.43 54.50 10.33
N LYS A 273 15.47 55.18 9.68
CA LYS A 273 14.36 54.48 8.98
C LYS A 273 14.88 53.56 7.88
N TYR A 274 15.88 53.97 7.11
CA TYR A 274 16.49 53.11 6.08
C TYR A 274 17.26 51.92 6.69
N PHE A 275 18.00 52.14 7.76
CA PHE A 275 18.66 51.05 8.48
C PHE A 275 17.67 50.04 9.07
N GLU A 276 16.54 50.49 9.60
CA GLU A 276 15.50 49.59 10.08
C GLU A 276 14.87 48.77 8.92
N LYS A 277 14.60 49.37 7.76
CA LYS A 277 14.14 48.64 6.56
C LYS A 277 15.18 47.60 6.12
N TYR A 278 16.47 47.99 6.07
CA TYR A 278 17.55 47.05 5.74
C TYR A 278 17.62 45.87 6.73
N LYS A 279 17.64 46.17 8.05
CA LYS A 279 17.68 45.13 9.09
C LYS A 279 16.47 44.16 9.00
N LYS A 280 15.28 44.72 8.75
CA LYS A 280 14.07 43.92 8.54
C LYS A 280 14.22 42.98 7.35
N SER A 281 14.66 43.50 6.20
CA SER A 281 14.87 42.72 4.99
C SER A 281 15.92 41.63 5.17
N LYS A 282 17.02 41.92 5.87
CA LYS A 282 18.05 40.93 6.23
C LYS A 282 17.48 39.78 7.06
N ARG A 283 16.68 40.09 8.10
CA ARG A 283 16.01 39.07 8.94
C ARG A 283 14.99 38.25 8.15
N THR A 284 14.24 38.89 7.26
CA THR A 284 13.29 38.17 6.34
C THR A 284 14.05 37.15 5.52
N ILE A 285 15.13 37.57 4.84
CA ILE A 285 15.92 36.64 4.00
C ILE A 285 16.48 35.47 4.80
N GLU A 286 17.03 35.71 5.99
CA GLU A 286 17.57 34.65 6.85
C GLU A 286 16.50 33.66 7.29
N ASN A 287 15.29 34.14 7.63
CA ASN A 287 14.15 33.27 7.96
C ASN A 287 13.64 32.50 6.76
N ASP A 288 13.48 33.16 5.61
CA ASP A 288 12.95 32.54 4.41
C ASP A 288 13.90 31.45 3.86
N ILE A 289 15.22 31.69 3.92
CA ILE A 289 16.23 30.67 3.58
C ILE A 289 16.06 29.43 4.47
N ARG A 290 15.85 29.65 5.78
CA ARG A 290 15.65 28.53 6.73
C ARG A 290 14.37 27.74 6.39
N GLU A 291 13.28 28.46 6.14
CA GLU A 291 11.99 27.86 5.78
C GLU A 291 12.04 27.13 4.43
N ILE A 292 12.78 27.67 3.45
CA ILE A 292 13.02 27.00 2.16
C ILE A 292 13.79 25.69 2.36
N ASN A 293 14.81 25.67 3.19
CA ASN A 293 15.58 24.46 3.45
C ASN A 293 14.71 23.38 4.09
N ILE A 294 13.91 23.73 5.10
CA ILE A 294 12.95 22.82 5.73
C ILE A 294 11.93 22.30 4.69
N ALA A 295 11.42 23.19 3.83
CA ALA A 295 10.48 22.80 2.80
C ALA A 295 11.12 21.87 1.75
N LYS A 296 12.36 22.13 1.33
CA LYS A 296 13.12 21.29 0.40
C LYS A 296 13.37 19.87 0.96
N ASP A 297 13.69 19.77 2.25
CA ASP A 297 13.86 18.45 2.91
C ASP A 297 12.54 17.66 2.94
N ASN A 298 11.42 18.33 3.25
CA ASN A 298 10.10 17.70 3.18
C ASN A 298 9.72 17.31 1.74
N VAL A 299 10.07 18.09 0.74
CA VAL A 299 9.87 17.76 -0.68
C VAL A 299 10.63 16.48 -1.03
N LYS A 300 11.91 16.39 -0.67
CA LYS A 300 12.74 15.20 -0.91
C LYS A 300 12.11 13.96 -0.26
N GLU A 301 11.72 14.05 1.02
CA GLU A 301 11.11 12.94 1.75
C GLU A 301 9.79 12.47 1.11
N ILE A 302 8.88 13.40 0.81
CA ILE A 302 7.57 13.06 0.24
C ILE A 302 7.71 12.53 -1.19
N SER A 303 8.61 13.10 -2.00
CA SER A 303 8.88 12.58 -3.34
C SER A 303 9.36 11.13 -3.27
N TYR A 304 10.33 10.83 -2.41
CA TYR A 304 10.82 9.48 -2.22
C TYR A 304 9.71 8.50 -1.78
N ILE A 305 8.86 8.90 -0.82
CA ILE A 305 7.72 8.08 -0.41
C ILE A 305 6.79 7.78 -1.59
N LEU A 306 6.51 8.78 -2.44
CA LEU A 306 5.63 8.61 -3.59
C LEU A 306 6.26 7.70 -4.66
N ASP A 307 7.56 7.78 -4.88
CA ASP A 307 8.28 6.99 -5.88
C ASP A 307 8.25 5.50 -5.54
N ILE A 308 8.42 5.13 -4.27
CA ILE A 308 8.39 3.74 -3.82
C ILE A 308 7.06 3.32 -3.19
N PHE A 309 5.99 4.10 -3.38
CA PHE A 309 4.71 3.90 -2.69
C PHE A 309 4.12 2.50 -2.89
N SER A 310 4.29 1.91 -4.07
CA SER A 310 3.81 0.57 -4.40
C SER A 310 4.54 -0.57 -3.67
N TYR A 311 5.69 -0.29 -3.08
CA TYR A 311 6.50 -1.27 -2.36
C TYR A 311 6.33 -1.20 -0.83
N TYR A 312 5.48 -0.29 -0.34
CA TYR A 312 5.15 -0.25 1.09
C TYR A 312 4.21 -1.38 1.48
N THR A 313 4.47 -1.97 2.64
CA THR A 313 3.60 -2.95 3.29
C THR A 313 2.39 -2.24 3.93
N ASP A 314 1.33 -2.99 4.27
CA ASP A 314 0.16 -2.43 4.95
C ASP A 314 0.53 -1.73 6.27
N GLN A 315 1.51 -2.29 7.01
CA GLN A 315 1.99 -1.71 8.25
C GLN A 315 2.69 -0.36 8.02
N GLU A 316 3.53 -0.26 6.99
CA GLU A 316 4.18 1.01 6.63
C GLU A 316 3.18 2.07 6.17
N ILE A 317 2.16 1.67 5.42
CA ILE A 317 1.06 2.55 5.03
C ILE A 317 0.33 3.08 6.28
N GLU A 318 0.09 2.25 7.30
CA GLU A 318 -0.50 2.70 8.56
C GLU A 318 0.41 3.67 9.33
N GLU A 319 1.72 3.43 9.34
CA GLU A 319 2.71 4.34 9.93
C GLU A 319 2.71 5.70 9.20
N LEU A 320 2.66 5.69 7.86
CA LEU A 320 2.54 6.92 7.07
C LEU A 320 1.21 7.65 7.30
N TYR A 321 0.10 6.92 7.48
CA TYR A 321 -1.18 7.52 7.88
C TYR A 321 -1.06 8.27 9.22
N LYS A 322 -0.44 7.66 10.22
CA LYS A 322 -0.21 8.29 11.53
C LYS A 322 0.64 9.56 11.40
N LYS A 323 1.65 9.54 10.54
CA LYS A 323 2.58 10.66 10.34
C LYS A 323 1.94 11.84 9.58
N TYR A 324 1.21 11.55 8.51
CA TYR A 324 0.74 12.57 7.57
C TYR A 324 -0.75 12.90 7.68
N LEU A 325 -1.58 11.98 8.20
CA LEU A 325 -3.03 12.13 8.41
C LEU A 325 -3.45 11.70 9.83
N PRO A 326 -2.98 12.37 10.88
CA PRO A 326 -3.15 11.91 12.27
C PRO A 326 -4.59 11.83 12.77
N LYS A 327 -5.58 12.37 12.04
CA LYS A 327 -7.02 12.30 12.38
C LYS A 327 -7.69 11.01 11.88
N HIS A 328 -7.00 10.16 11.11
CA HIS A 328 -7.54 8.87 10.68
C HIS A 328 -7.55 7.92 11.88
N LYS A 329 -8.75 7.53 12.35
CA LYS A 329 -8.92 6.50 13.38
C LYS A 329 -8.48 5.16 12.80
N THR A 330 -7.23 4.79 12.97
CA THR A 330 -6.76 3.45 12.69
C THR A 330 -7.40 2.50 13.70
N GLN A 331 -7.95 1.38 13.22
CA GLN A 331 -8.41 0.31 14.11
C GLN A 331 -7.23 -0.12 15.00
N LYS A 332 -7.44 -0.01 16.31
CA LYS A 332 -6.50 -0.53 17.31
C LYS A 332 -6.32 -2.03 17.06
N ARG A 333 -5.13 -2.46 16.73
CA ARG A 333 -4.43 -3.67 17.21
C ARG A 333 -3.23 -3.99 16.32
N ASN A 334 -2.04 -3.76 16.88
CA ASN A 334 -0.94 -4.73 16.90
C ASN A 334 0.19 -4.08 17.69
N LYS A 335 1.03 -4.89 18.36
CA LYS A 335 2.23 -4.43 19.08
C LYS A 335 2.95 -3.39 18.23
N GLU A 336 3.23 -2.22 18.79
CA GLU A 336 4.03 -1.18 18.11
C GLU A 336 5.38 -1.80 17.75
N VAL A 337 5.55 -2.08 16.47
CA VAL A 337 6.86 -2.50 15.94
C VAL A 337 7.67 -1.23 15.75
N ASP A 338 8.91 -1.22 16.22
CA ASP A 338 9.80 -0.08 16.11
C ASP A 338 9.98 0.33 14.63
N ALA A 339 9.52 1.52 14.27
CA ALA A 339 9.56 2.06 12.90
C ALA A 339 11.01 2.16 12.33
N ARG A 340 12.03 2.15 13.21
CA ARG A 340 13.44 2.16 12.83
C ARG A 340 13.95 0.82 12.31
N LEU A 341 13.21 -0.28 12.51
CA LEU A 341 13.64 -1.60 12.07
C LEU A 341 13.57 -1.71 10.55
N PRO A 342 14.69 -2.06 9.88
CA PRO A 342 14.75 -2.26 8.44
C PRO A 342 14.08 -3.57 8.01
N TYR A 343 14.06 -3.82 6.73
CA TYR A 343 13.53 -5.03 6.12
C TYR A 343 14.65 -5.94 5.61
N PHE A 344 14.31 -7.20 5.33
CA PHE A 344 15.22 -8.14 4.69
C PHE A 344 14.45 -9.16 3.84
N ILE A 345 15.17 -9.74 2.90
CA ILE A 345 14.80 -11.00 2.24
C ILE A 345 15.92 -12.00 2.46
N THR A 346 15.63 -13.28 2.27
CA THR A 346 16.65 -14.34 2.29
C THR A 346 16.70 -14.99 0.92
N TYR A 347 17.89 -15.02 0.31
CA TYR A 347 18.11 -15.61 -0.99
C TYR A 347 19.36 -16.49 -0.95
N LYS A 348 19.26 -17.74 -1.43
CA LYS A 348 20.33 -18.75 -1.34
C LYS A 348 20.94 -18.90 0.07
N GLY A 349 20.11 -18.76 1.12
CA GLY A 349 20.55 -18.82 2.51
C GLY A 349 21.20 -17.52 3.05
N VAL A 350 21.49 -16.54 2.20
CA VAL A 350 22.07 -15.24 2.58
C VAL A 350 20.96 -14.24 2.83
N LYS A 351 21.10 -13.45 3.90
CA LYS A 351 20.17 -12.36 4.24
C LYS A 351 20.61 -11.07 3.57
N ILE A 352 19.68 -10.42 2.85
CA ILE A 352 19.84 -9.11 2.23
C ILE A 352 18.92 -8.14 2.95
N GLY A 353 19.49 -7.21 3.71
CA GLY A 353 18.76 -6.18 4.46
C GLY A 353 18.66 -4.88 3.68
N PHE A 354 17.60 -4.13 3.88
CA PHE A 354 17.43 -2.81 3.25
C PHE A 354 16.55 -1.88 4.08
N GLY A 355 16.83 -0.58 3.98
CA GLY A 355 16.04 0.47 4.62
C GLY A 355 15.24 1.26 3.59
N LYS A 356 14.04 1.69 3.97
CA LYS A 356 13.12 2.50 3.15
C LYS A 356 12.97 3.94 3.64
N ASN A 357 13.73 4.32 4.65
CA ASN A 357 13.81 5.69 5.17
C ASN A 357 15.16 5.90 5.87
N LYS A 358 15.45 7.16 6.20
CA LYS A 358 16.74 7.54 6.78
C LYS A 358 17.01 6.90 8.15
N GLU A 359 15.99 6.68 8.97
CA GLU A 359 16.11 6.02 10.27
C GLU A 359 16.47 4.54 10.09
N GLN A 360 15.82 3.84 9.16
CA GLN A 360 16.09 2.45 8.82
C GLN A 360 17.46 2.31 8.17
N ASN A 361 17.82 3.19 7.23
CA ASN A 361 19.14 3.22 6.60
C ASN A 361 20.25 3.38 7.64
N ASN A 362 20.12 4.34 8.53
CA ASN A 362 21.09 4.58 9.61
C ASN A 362 21.18 3.39 10.58
N PHE A 363 20.04 2.82 10.98
CA PHE A 363 20.01 1.66 11.85
C PHE A 363 20.65 0.43 11.19
N LEU A 364 20.30 0.16 9.93
CA LEU A 364 20.82 -0.96 9.16
C LEU A 364 22.35 -0.89 9.04
N THR A 365 22.88 0.23 8.56
CA THR A 365 24.30 0.38 8.25
C THR A 365 25.17 0.48 9.51
N PHE A 366 24.72 1.21 10.55
CA PHE A 366 25.58 1.53 11.69
C PHE A 366 25.24 0.80 12.99
N LYS A 367 24.16 0.00 13.03
CA LYS A 367 23.75 -0.74 14.22
C LYS A 367 23.56 -2.22 13.97
N LYS A 368 23.17 -2.63 12.74
CA LYS A 368 22.84 -4.01 12.42
C LYS A 368 23.92 -4.71 11.61
N ALA A 369 24.54 -4.02 10.66
CA ALA A 369 25.60 -4.56 9.81
C ALA A 369 26.91 -4.71 10.57
N SER A 370 27.65 -5.77 10.25
CA SER A 370 29.03 -6.02 10.66
C SER A 370 30.01 -5.30 9.72
N LYS A 371 31.25 -5.13 10.16
CA LYS A 371 32.28 -4.42 9.37
C LYS A 371 32.61 -5.09 8.03
N ASP A 372 32.48 -6.42 8.00
CA ASP A 372 32.82 -7.26 6.84
C ASP A 372 31.61 -7.58 5.96
N ASP A 373 30.42 -7.07 6.30
CA ASP A 373 29.24 -7.16 5.43
C ASP A 373 29.40 -6.23 4.22
N ILE A 374 28.67 -6.51 3.14
CA ILE A 374 28.72 -5.73 1.90
C ILE A 374 27.59 -4.69 1.89
N TYR A 375 27.97 -3.44 1.71
CA TYR A 375 27.10 -2.30 1.53
C TYR A 375 26.88 -2.00 0.04
N LEU A 376 25.61 -1.74 -0.34
CA LEU A 376 25.25 -1.32 -1.70
C LEU A 376 24.36 -0.07 -1.67
N HIS A 377 24.56 0.80 -2.66
CA HIS A 377 23.76 2.02 -2.83
C HIS A 377 23.80 2.48 -4.30
N VAL A 378 22.69 3.03 -4.79
CA VAL A 378 22.63 3.59 -6.15
C VAL A 378 23.47 4.86 -6.24
N ALA A 379 24.36 4.92 -7.24
CA ALA A 379 25.29 6.04 -7.42
C ALA A 379 24.55 7.35 -7.67
N ASN A 380 24.94 8.41 -6.97
CA ASN A 380 24.43 9.78 -7.15
C ASN A 380 22.91 9.95 -6.91
N TYR A 381 22.25 9.00 -6.28
CA TYR A 381 20.83 9.09 -5.92
C TYR A 381 20.62 9.09 -4.40
N HIS A 382 19.54 9.70 -3.95
CA HIS A 382 19.04 9.48 -2.59
C HIS A 382 18.21 8.19 -2.62
N GLY A 383 18.65 7.17 -1.90
CA GLY A 383 18.02 5.86 -1.98
C GLY A 383 18.16 5.02 -0.73
N ALA A 384 17.81 3.76 -0.86
CA ALA A 384 17.93 2.75 0.17
C ALA A 384 19.38 2.34 0.39
N HIS A 385 19.76 2.14 1.65
CA HIS A 385 20.94 1.34 1.96
C HIS A 385 20.56 -0.12 1.86
N VAL A 386 21.36 -0.91 1.16
CA VAL A 386 21.23 -2.35 1.04
C VAL A 386 22.45 -3.00 1.65
N ILE A 387 22.27 -4.01 2.49
CA ILE A 387 23.37 -4.76 3.16
C ILE A 387 23.20 -6.24 2.86
N ILE A 388 24.26 -6.85 2.33
CA ILE A 388 24.37 -8.30 2.26
C ILE A 388 25.09 -8.75 3.53
N PHE A 389 24.44 -9.58 4.35
CA PHE A 389 25.00 -10.13 5.59
C PHE A 389 25.87 -11.35 5.29
N ASP A 390 26.90 -11.13 4.49
CA ASP A 390 27.91 -12.10 4.07
C ASP A 390 29.15 -11.33 3.58
N ASN A 391 30.33 -11.82 3.86
CA ASN A 391 31.60 -11.22 3.47
C ASN A 391 32.13 -11.71 2.11
N ASN A 392 31.55 -12.78 1.57
CA ASN A 392 31.92 -13.33 0.25
C ASN A 392 30.71 -13.91 -0.48
N PRO A 393 29.69 -13.07 -0.78
CA PRO A 393 28.45 -13.54 -1.37
C PRO A 393 28.63 -13.97 -2.84
N ASP A 394 27.81 -14.95 -3.27
CA ASP A 394 27.71 -15.33 -4.67
C ASP A 394 27.33 -14.14 -5.55
N LYS A 395 27.78 -14.14 -6.80
CA LYS A 395 27.45 -13.10 -7.81
C LYS A 395 25.95 -12.88 -7.96
N ASP A 396 25.13 -13.94 -7.88
CA ASP A 396 23.67 -13.83 -7.96
C ASP A 396 23.06 -13.09 -6.76
N VAL A 397 23.69 -13.20 -5.58
CA VAL A 397 23.24 -12.49 -4.37
C VAL A 397 23.57 -11.00 -4.52
N ILE A 398 24.78 -10.67 -5.00
CA ILE A 398 25.19 -9.29 -5.31
C ILE A 398 24.25 -8.68 -6.36
N LEU A 399 23.96 -9.43 -7.41
CA LEU A 399 23.06 -9.00 -8.47
C LEU A 399 21.66 -8.68 -7.93
N LEU A 400 21.08 -9.58 -7.12
CA LEU A 400 19.76 -9.35 -6.51
C LEU A 400 19.78 -8.16 -5.55
N ALA A 401 20.82 -8.00 -4.73
CA ALA A 401 20.96 -6.86 -3.83
C ALA A 401 21.05 -5.52 -4.59
N SER A 402 21.77 -5.52 -5.70
CA SER A 402 21.88 -4.37 -6.60
C SER A 402 20.54 -4.02 -7.25
N GLU A 403 19.79 -5.02 -7.71
CA GLU A 403 18.43 -4.82 -8.24
C GLU A 403 17.46 -4.30 -7.17
N ILE A 404 17.58 -4.75 -5.91
CA ILE A 404 16.79 -4.21 -4.79
C ILE A 404 17.09 -2.72 -4.57
N ALA A 405 18.36 -2.31 -4.68
CA ALA A 405 18.74 -0.90 -4.58
C ALA A 405 18.08 -0.07 -5.70
N LEU A 406 18.03 -0.57 -6.93
CA LEU A 406 17.33 0.08 -8.05
C LEU A 406 15.82 0.11 -7.85
N ILE A 407 15.19 -1.00 -7.43
CA ILE A 407 13.75 -1.07 -7.12
C ILE A 407 13.37 0.00 -6.09
N LEU A 408 14.16 0.13 -5.04
CA LEU A 408 13.91 1.09 -3.95
C LEU A 408 14.25 2.55 -4.32
N THR A 409 14.88 2.77 -5.47
CA THR A 409 15.11 4.09 -6.07
C THR A 409 14.17 4.38 -7.24
N ASN A 410 13.27 3.43 -7.56
CA ASN A 410 12.35 3.49 -8.71
C ASN A 410 13.08 3.66 -10.06
N LEU A 411 14.21 2.98 -10.20
CA LEU A 411 15.03 2.96 -11.41
C LEU A 411 15.03 1.55 -12.01
N GLU A 412 15.03 1.48 -13.34
CA GLU A 412 15.15 0.20 -14.07
C GLU A 412 16.62 -0.14 -14.41
N SER A 413 17.50 0.85 -14.37
CA SER A 413 18.92 0.70 -14.65
C SER A 413 19.75 1.75 -13.90
N GLY A 414 21.04 1.50 -13.70
CA GLY A 414 21.94 2.47 -13.07
C GLY A 414 23.21 1.86 -12.52
N ASP A 415 24.06 2.74 -12.00
CA ASP A 415 25.31 2.37 -11.35
C ASP A 415 25.08 2.15 -9.85
N ILE A 416 25.69 1.10 -9.31
CA ILE A 416 25.59 0.72 -7.90
C ILE A 416 27.00 0.78 -7.30
N TYR A 417 27.15 1.55 -6.23
CA TYR A 417 28.34 1.51 -5.39
C TYR A 417 28.28 0.28 -4.48
N ILE A 418 29.37 -0.47 -4.44
CA ILE A 418 29.56 -1.65 -3.60
C ILE A 418 30.79 -1.42 -2.74
N ALA A 419 30.68 -1.57 -1.45
CA ALA A 419 31.77 -1.36 -0.49
C ALA A 419 31.63 -2.30 0.71
N ASP A 420 32.73 -2.57 1.39
CA ASP A 420 32.65 -3.14 2.74
C ASP A 420 32.06 -2.12 3.70
N VAL A 421 31.23 -2.55 4.65
CA VAL A 421 30.63 -1.66 5.65
C VAL A 421 31.69 -0.90 6.46
N LYS A 422 32.91 -1.45 6.64
CA LYS A 422 34.02 -0.75 7.31
C LYS A 422 34.44 0.55 6.61
N ASP A 423 34.24 0.63 5.30
CA ASP A 423 34.57 1.79 4.46
C ASP A 423 33.42 2.81 4.36
N VAL A 424 32.27 2.53 4.98
CA VAL A 424 31.11 3.43 5.02
C VAL A 424 31.12 4.25 6.30
N LYS A 425 31.23 5.57 6.17
CA LYS A 425 31.23 6.53 7.30
C LYS A 425 29.95 7.33 7.31
N LYS A 426 29.56 7.82 8.48
CA LYS A 426 28.41 8.72 8.62
C LYS A 426 28.67 10.03 7.88
N GLY A 427 27.68 10.48 7.10
CA GLY A 427 27.62 11.81 6.55
C GLY A 427 27.09 12.85 7.55
N ASP A 428 26.81 14.04 7.04
CA ASP A 428 26.41 15.20 7.86
C ASP A 428 24.97 15.08 8.37
N SER A 429 24.11 14.38 7.64
CA SER A 429 22.70 14.18 8.00
C SER A 429 22.40 12.72 8.33
N LEU A 430 21.27 12.49 9.04
CA LEU A 430 20.80 11.15 9.34
C LEU A 430 20.47 10.37 8.04
N GLY A 431 21.10 9.22 7.88
CA GLY A 431 20.93 8.38 6.69
C GLY A 431 21.84 8.75 5.52
N GLU A 432 22.69 9.77 5.67
CA GLU A 432 23.78 10.07 4.73
C GLU A 432 25.03 9.29 5.08
N VAL A 433 25.80 8.95 4.08
CA VAL A 433 27.08 8.23 4.21
C VAL A 433 28.13 8.80 3.27
N ASN A 434 29.37 8.71 3.71
CA ASN A 434 30.57 8.91 2.90
C ASN A 434 31.26 7.54 2.72
N ILE A 435 31.43 7.11 1.48
CA ILE A 435 32.07 5.83 1.16
C ILE A 435 33.51 6.12 0.78
N ILE A 436 34.47 5.48 1.47
CA ILE A 436 35.90 5.74 1.27
C ILE A 436 36.42 4.92 0.09
N ASN A 437 36.17 3.60 0.12
CA ASN A 437 36.55 2.68 -0.94
C ASN A 437 35.31 1.96 -1.44
N TYR A 438 35.10 1.94 -2.75
CA TYR A 438 33.98 1.26 -3.38
C TYR A 438 34.31 0.80 -4.80
N GLU A 439 33.63 -0.23 -5.23
CA GLU A 439 33.51 -0.65 -6.62
C GLU A 439 32.20 -0.19 -7.22
N THR A 440 32.12 -0.12 -8.54
CA THR A 440 30.87 0.24 -9.21
C THR A 440 30.45 -0.88 -10.15
N ILE A 441 29.19 -1.30 -10.03
CA ILE A 441 28.55 -2.25 -10.97
C ILE A 441 27.43 -1.52 -11.68
N THR A 442 27.41 -1.61 -13.03
CA THR A 442 26.34 -1.07 -13.86
C THR A 442 25.32 -2.15 -14.15
N LEU A 443 24.04 -1.88 -13.83
CA LEU A 443 22.91 -2.71 -14.22
C LEU A 443 22.10 -2.03 -15.32
N HIS A 444 21.77 -2.78 -16.37
CA HIS A 444 21.02 -2.28 -17.52
C HIS A 444 19.50 -2.49 -17.40
N GLU A 445 19.07 -3.43 -16.54
CA GLU A 445 17.67 -3.72 -16.29
C GLU A 445 17.48 -4.38 -14.92
N VAL A 446 16.26 -4.27 -14.37
CA VAL A 446 15.82 -4.99 -13.18
C VAL A 446 14.94 -6.16 -13.62
N ARG A 447 15.39 -7.38 -13.31
CA ARG A 447 14.68 -8.61 -13.69
C ARG A 447 13.32 -8.72 -13.00
N GLU A 448 12.30 -9.20 -13.72
CA GLU A 448 10.96 -9.37 -13.17
C GLU A 448 10.92 -10.37 -11.99
N ASN A 449 11.75 -11.41 -12.03
CA ASN A 449 11.90 -12.37 -10.93
C ASN A 449 12.38 -11.67 -9.64
N SER A 450 13.27 -10.69 -9.74
CA SER A 450 13.76 -9.93 -8.58
C SER A 450 12.69 -9.02 -7.99
N LYS A 451 11.85 -8.42 -8.82
CA LYS A 451 10.65 -7.69 -8.38
C LYS A 451 9.67 -8.61 -7.63
N GLN A 452 9.54 -9.87 -8.06
CA GLN A 452 8.69 -10.85 -7.40
C GLN A 452 9.29 -11.29 -6.05
N LEU A 453 10.58 -11.64 -6.00
CA LEU A 453 11.30 -12.01 -4.77
C LEU A 453 11.26 -10.87 -3.74
N PHE A 454 11.33 -9.61 -4.18
CA PHE A 454 11.27 -8.45 -3.31
C PHE A 454 9.93 -8.33 -2.56
N LYS A 455 8.83 -8.93 -3.05
CA LYS A 455 7.53 -8.95 -2.35
C LYS A 455 7.55 -9.79 -1.07
N ASP A 456 8.46 -10.75 -0.94
CA ASP A 456 8.59 -11.64 0.23
C ASP A 456 9.40 -11.03 1.39
N GLN A 457 9.53 -9.71 1.40
CA GLN A 457 10.25 -8.96 2.42
C GLN A 457 9.66 -9.15 3.83
N LYS A 458 10.55 -9.30 4.81
CA LYS A 458 10.23 -9.42 6.23
C LYS A 458 10.91 -8.31 7.02
N ARG A 459 10.28 -7.84 8.09
CA ARG A 459 10.88 -6.86 8.98
C ARG A 459 11.82 -7.55 9.96
N PHE A 460 12.96 -6.91 10.29
CA PHE A 460 13.81 -7.39 11.37
C PHE A 460 13.03 -7.37 12.69
N ILE A 461 13.23 -8.39 13.50
CA ILE A 461 12.70 -8.48 14.86
C ILE A 461 13.80 -8.02 15.82
N THR A 462 13.44 -7.25 16.84
CA THR A 462 14.37 -6.82 17.90
C THR A 462 14.82 -7.98 18.75
#